data_4eddcbffdee8e4aac916405ae5e74d9f
#
_entry.id   4eddcbffdee8e4aac916405ae5e74d9f
#
_cell.length_a   1.000
_cell.length_b   1.000
_cell.length_c   1.000
_cell.angle_alpha   90.00
_cell.angle_beta   90.00
_cell.angle_gamma   90.00
#
_symmetry.space_group_name_H-M   'P 1'
#
loop_
_entity.id
_entity.type
_entity.pdbx_description
1 polymer ?
#
loop_
_entity_poly.entity_id
_entity_poly.type
_entity_poly.pdbx_seq_one_letter_code
_entity_poly.pdbx_strand_id
1 'polypeptide(L)'
;MKKIFSGIFLAMILTLTSLPAYAANSTIKIDGVVVTTDAAPETKNNRTMVPLRVISENLGATVNWKDSKVTLTNNKMQITLQPNSNTVIKNGKTELLDVKPYLKNNRLFVPIRFIAETFGCQVNYQNSTVTVDTAPLVINNVKVKAVQYEYRMTMGGVVQQLQGNTYHKALYKMFVENKGNLVDAPAIYSWQIDLDHPGSYSKNGQYNFMSHENKSIQQFDLYHLNTAFPDEILKEYPVVLIHDVTANKWYIFSDKALESIKQLMNTATNNGFLKILSNTVL
;
A
#
# COMPACT_ATOMS: atom_id res chain seq x y z
N MET A 1 40.72 43.63 -69.25
CA MET A 1 40.90 43.45 -67.81
C MET A 1 39.65 42.76 -67.25
N LYS A 2 39.75 41.43 -67.09
CA LYS A 2 38.69 40.59 -66.59
C LYS A 2 38.91 40.35 -65.11
N LYS A 3 37.96 40.83 -64.24
CA LYS A 3 37.96 40.52 -62.77
C LYS A 3 37.25 39.21 -62.54
N ILE A 4 37.96 38.24 -62.00
CA ILE A 4 37.41 36.95 -61.57
C ILE A 4 36.94 37.13 -60.15
N PHE A 5 35.64 36.99 -59.94
CA PHE A 5 35.05 36.89 -58.58
C PHE A 5 35.08 35.42 -58.14
N SER A 6 35.93 35.13 -57.15
CA SER A 6 36.01 33.84 -56.50
C SER A 6 34.94 33.81 -55.37
N GLY A 7 33.82 33.07 -55.58
CA GLY A 7 32.80 32.85 -54.57
C GLY A 7 33.22 31.70 -53.65
N ILE A 8 33.50 32.01 -52.40
CA ILE A 8 33.76 31.03 -51.39
C ILE A 8 32.35 30.48 -50.89
N PHE A 9 32.08 29.25 -51.29
CA PHE A 9 30.88 28.52 -50.81
C PHE A 9 31.18 27.97 -49.44
N LEU A 10 30.72 28.69 -48.38
CA LEU A 10 30.83 28.22 -46.99
C LEU A 10 29.77 27.14 -46.73
N ALA A 11 30.14 25.88 -46.85
CA ALA A 11 29.30 24.76 -46.51
C ALA A 11 29.19 24.69 -44.98
N MET A 12 28.07 25.20 -44.43
CA MET A 12 27.74 25.09 -43.02
C MET A 12 27.22 23.66 -42.75
N ILE A 13 28.13 22.79 -42.29
CA ILE A 13 27.79 21.42 -41.84
C ILE A 13 27.00 21.55 -40.53
N LEU A 14 25.67 21.46 -40.58
CA LEU A 14 24.81 21.24 -39.43
C LEU A 14 25.07 19.83 -38.90
N THR A 15 25.97 19.68 -37.95
CA THR A 15 26.06 18.47 -37.13
C THR A 15 24.84 18.41 -36.24
N LEU A 16 23.82 17.66 -36.66
CA LEU A 16 22.71 17.22 -35.80
C LEU A 16 23.30 16.33 -34.71
N THR A 17 23.71 16.93 -33.59
CA THR A 17 23.98 16.18 -32.38
C THR A 17 22.65 15.57 -31.93
N SER A 18 22.43 14.29 -32.26
CA SER A 18 21.38 13.49 -31.64
C SER A 18 21.70 13.45 -30.17
N LEU A 19 21.05 14.32 -29.39
CA LEU A 19 21.02 14.18 -27.92
C LEU A 19 20.48 12.78 -27.63
N PRO A 20 21.17 11.96 -26.82
CA PRO A 20 20.62 10.70 -26.42
C PRO A 20 19.26 11.02 -25.73
N ALA A 21 18.18 10.54 -26.31
CA ALA A 21 16.88 10.56 -25.64
C ALA A 21 17.05 9.72 -24.38
N TYR A 22 17.31 10.36 -23.27
CA TYR A 22 17.19 9.71 -21.97
C TYR A 22 15.75 9.18 -21.92
N ALA A 23 15.61 7.87 -21.99
CA ALA A 23 14.33 7.22 -21.73
C ALA A 23 13.90 7.69 -20.35
N ALA A 24 12.96 8.63 -20.28
CA ALA A 24 12.45 9.14 -19.03
C ALA A 24 11.89 7.92 -18.28
N ASN A 25 12.50 7.59 -17.15
CA ASN A 25 12.02 6.50 -16.30
C ASN A 25 10.56 6.79 -15.96
N SER A 26 9.67 5.89 -16.35
CA SER A 26 8.25 6.04 -16.07
C SER A 26 8.04 5.98 -14.57
N THR A 27 7.41 7.01 -14.01
CA THR A 27 6.99 7.02 -12.61
C THR A 27 5.63 6.34 -12.49
N ILE A 28 5.46 5.49 -11.47
CA ILE A 28 4.17 4.88 -11.18
C ILE A 28 3.60 5.51 -9.91
N LYS A 29 2.35 5.93 -9.97
CA LYS A 29 1.58 6.38 -8.81
C LYS A 29 0.37 5.48 -8.64
N ILE A 30 0.13 5.04 -7.40
CA ILE A 30 -1.10 4.34 -7.01
C ILE A 30 -1.79 5.20 -5.96
N ASP A 31 -3.03 5.59 -6.21
CA ASP A 31 -3.81 6.51 -5.35
C ASP A 31 -3.05 7.79 -4.99
N GLY A 32 -2.28 8.35 -5.94
CA GLY A 32 -1.46 9.53 -5.76
C GLY A 32 -0.08 9.31 -5.11
N VAL A 33 0.20 8.12 -4.58
CA VAL A 33 1.48 7.77 -3.96
C VAL A 33 2.45 7.24 -5.02
N VAL A 34 3.68 7.77 -5.04
CA VAL A 34 4.75 7.23 -5.89
C VAL A 34 5.18 5.88 -5.33
N VAL A 35 5.01 4.84 -6.13
CA VAL A 35 5.38 3.48 -5.74
C VAL A 35 6.88 3.28 -5.91
N THR A 36 7.55 2.92 -4.84
CA THR A 36 8.94 2.48 -4.89
C THR A 36 8.99 1.06 -5.43
N THR A 37 9.65 0.87 -6.58
CA THR A 37 9.84 -0.44 -7.18
C THR A 37 11.31 -0.84 -7.11
N ASP A 38 11.57 -2.11 -6.88
CA ASP A 38 12.91 -2.69 -6.84
C ASP A 38 13.53 -2.90 -8.24
N ALA A 39 12.77 -2.63 -9.29
CA ALA A 39 13.21 -2.56 -10.67
C ALA A 39 12.39 -1.50 -11.42
N ALA A 40 13.06 -0.66 -12.20
CA ALA A 40 12.41 0.42 -12.93
C ALA A 40 11.39 -0.10 -13.95
N PRO A 41 10.25 0.56 -14.10
CA PRO A 41 9.34 0.33 -15.23
C PRO A 41 10.05 0.53 -16.56
N GLU A 42 9.67 -0.24 -17.58
CA GLU A 42 10.24 -0.08 -18.91
C GLU A 42 9.15 -0.16 -19.99
N THR A 43 9.44 0.43 -21.15
CA THR A 43 8.52 0.37 -22.30
C THR A 43 8.92 -0.75 -23.24
N LYS A 44 7.97 -1.62 -23.57
CA LYS A 44 8.12 -2.70 -24.55
C LYS A 44 6.88 -2.77 -25.44
N ASN A 45 7.06 -2.70 -26.74
CA ASN A 45 5.96 -2.71 -27.72
C ASN A 45 4.86 -1.69 -27.39
N ASN A 46 5.23 -0.45 -27.04
CA ASN A 46 4.32 0.62 -26.62
C ASN A 46 3.48 0.28 -25.35
N ARG A 47 3.93 -0.63 -24.52
CA ARG A 47 3.32 -0.94 -23.23
C ARG A 47 4.30 -0.68 -22.09
N THR A 48 3.82 -0.05 -21.03
CA THR A 48 4.59 0.08 -19.79
C THR A 48 4.57 -1.26 -19.06
N MET A 49 5.74 -1.87 -18.98
CA MET A 49 5.98 -3.13 -18.28
C MET A 49 6.49 -2.83 -16.87
N VAL A 50 5.97 -3.51 -15.90
CA VAL A 50 6.27 -3.28 -14.47
C VAL A 50 6.58 -4.58 -13.74
N PRO A 51 7.38 -4.54 -12.66
CA PRO A 51 7.55 -5.68 -11.78
C PRO A 51 6.19 -6.08 -11.19
N LEU A 52 5.75 -7.31 -11.47
CA LEU A 52 4.42 -7.79 -11.13
C LEU A 52 4.10 -7.66 -9.65
N ARG A 53 5.00 -8.17 -8.79
CA ARG A 53 4.74 -8.34 -7.36
C ARG A 53 4.38 -7.03 -6.68
N VAL A 54 5.26 -6.03 -6.79
CA VAL A 54 5.07 -4.74 -6.10
C VAL A 54 3.76 -4.09 -6.52
N ILE A 55 3.44 -4.10 -7.82
CA ILE A 55 2.19 -3.47 -8.30
C ILE A 55 0.97 -4.27 -7.80
N SER A 56 0.98 -5.60 -7.97
CA SER A 56 -0.17 -6.43 -7.58
C SER A 56 -0.46 -6.39 -6.09
N GLU A 57 0.57 -6.41 -5.24
CA GLU A 57 0.42 -6.32 -3.78
C GLU A 57 -0.14 -4.96 -3.36
N ASN A 58 0.30 -3.85 -3.96
CA ASN A 58 -0.25 -2.52 -3.71
C ASN A 58 -1.69 -2.35 -4.23
N LEU A 59 -2.13 -3.20 -5.14
CA LEU A 59 -3.52 -3.30 -5.59
C LEU A 59 -4.33 -4.33 -4.76
N GLY A 60 -3.75 -4.88 -3.70
CA GLY A 60 -4.40 -5.78 -2.75
C GLY A 60 -4.46 -7.24 -3.20
N ALA A 61 -3.58 -7.66 -4.12
CA ALA A 61 -3.48 -9.05 -4.51
C ALA A 61 -2.33 -9.76 -3.78
N THR A 62 -2.52 -11.01 -3.44
CA THR A 62 -1.43 -11.92 -3.06
C THR A 62 -0.79 -12.50 -4.31
N VAL A 63 0.54 -12.67 -4.29
CA VAL A 63 1.32 -13.17 -5.41
C VAL A 63 1.97 -14.48 -5.00
N ASN A 64 1.55 -15.58 -5.61
CA ASN A 64 2.11 -16.91 -5.38
C ASN A 64 2.83 -17.41 -6.64
N TRP A 65 4.07 -17.88 -6.47
CA TRP A 65 4.88 -18.45 -7.53
C TRP A 65 5.02 -19.95 -7.30
N LYS A 66 4.50 -20.76 -8.24
CA LYS A 66 4.61 -22.21 -8.19
C LYS A 66 4.69 -22.79 -9.61
N ASP A 67 5.57 -23.79 -9.84
CA ASP A 67 5.70 -24.54 -11.08
C ASP A 67 5.84 -23.64 -12.33
N SER A 68 6.73 -22.62 -12.25
CA SER A 68 6.96 -21.63 -13.29
C SER A 68 5.72 -20.80 -13.67
N LYS A 69 4.68 -20.81 -12.84
CA LYS A 69 3.46 -20.01 -12.99
C LYS A 69 3.32 -19.04 -11.82
N VAL A 70 2.74 -17.89 -12.10
CA VAL A 70 2.35 -16.93 -11.08
C VAL A 70 0.85 -16.89 -10.98
N THR A 71 0.35 -17.03 -9.76
CA THR A 71 -1.06 -16.86 -9.44
C THR A 71 -1.22 -15.61 -8.59
N LEU A 72 -2.03 -14.67 -9.06
CA LEU A 72 -2.49 -13.51 -8.34
C LEU A 72 -3.89 -13.80 -7.80
N THR A 73 -4.11 -13.51 -6.54
CA THR A 73 -5.43 -13.66 -5.92
C THR A 73 -5.82 -12.39 -5.17
N ASN A 74 -6.99 -11.86 -5.48
CA ASN A 74 -7.60 -10.75 -4.77
C ASN A 74 -9.09 -11.01 -4.63
N ASN A 75 -9.60 -11.19 -3.39
CA ASN A 75 -11.01 -11.45 -3.07
C ASN A 75 -11.67 -12.49 -4.01
N LYS A 76 -12.35 -11.99 -5.06
CA LYS A 76 -13.11 -12.81 -6.03
C LYS A 76 -12.36 -13.05 -7.34
N MET A 77 -11.13 -12.55 -7.48
CA MET A 77 -10.37 -12.60 -8.72
C MET A 77 -9.13 -13.48 -8.56
N GLN A 78 -8.97 -14.43 -9.46
CA GLN A 78 -7.74 -15.23 -9.61
C GLN A 78 -7.21 -15.09 -11.04
N ILE A 79 -5.93 -14.80 -11.15
CA ILE A 79 -5.22 -14.68 -12.42
C ILE A 79 -4.02 -15.60 -12.36
N THR A 80 -3.87 -16.48 -13.35
CA THR A 80 -2.65 -17.27 -13.53
C THR A 80 -1.98 -16.86 -14.83
N LEU A 81 -0.69 -16.58 -14.75
CA LEU A 81 0.14 -16.20 -15.89
C LEU A 81 1.50 -16.90 -15.81
N GLN A 82 2.19 -16.97 -16.96
CA GLN A 82 3.46 -17.65 -17.09
C GLN A 82 4.44 -16.77 -17.90
N PRO A 83 5.73 -16.73 -17.52
CA PRO A 83 6.74 -16.06 -18.33
C PRO A 83 6.75 -16.56 -19.77
N ASN A 84 6.97 -15.65 -20.72
CA ASN A 84 7.06 -15.89 -22.15
C ASN A 84 5.78 -16.45 -22.82
N SER A 85 4.67 -16.53 -22.08
CA SER A 85 3.35 -16.87 -22.63
C SER A 85 2.48 -15.62 -22.70
N ASN A 86 1.76 -15.42 -23.80
CA ASN A 86 0.73 -14.38 -23.88
C ASN A 86 -0.64 -14.87 -23.36
N THR A 87 -0.76 -16.16 -23.05
CA THR A 87 -1.98 -16.72 -22.47
C THR A 87 -2.02 -16.51 -20.97
N VAL A 88 -3.13 -15.96 -20.49
CA VAL A 88 -3.45 -15.84 -19.06
C VAL A 88 -4.77 -16.50 -18.76
N ILE A 89 -4.92 -17.03 -17.55
CA ILE A 89 -6.18 -17.62 -17.08
C ILE A 89 -6.75 -16.69 -16.02
N LYS A 90 -7.92 -16.12 -16.27
CA LYS A 90 -8.63 -15.22 -15.37
C LYS A 90 -9.94 -15.88 -14.96
N ASN A 91 -10.06 -16.22 -13.66
CA ASN A 91 -11.22 -16.96 -13.14
C ASN A 91 -11.62 -18.18 -13.99
N GLY A 92 -10.62 -18.96 -14.43
CA GLY A 92 -10.82 -20.15 -15.27
C GLY A 92 -11.02 -19.88 -16.76
N LYS A 93 -11.14 -18.62 -17.20
CA LYS A 93 -11.26 -18.25 -18.62
C LYS A 93 -9.91 -17.82 -19.17
N THR A 94 -9.63 -18.25 -20.40
CA THR A 94 -8.41 -17.88 -21.12
C THR A 94 -8.56 -16.51 -21.79
N GLU A 95 -7.59 -15.63 -21.55
CA GLU A 95 -7.43 -14.33 -22.22
C GLU A 95 -6.04 -14.24 -22.84
N LEU A 96 -5.86 -13.37 -23.85
CA LEU A 96 -4.57 -13.15 -24.49
C LEU A 96 -4.04 -11.76 -24.17
N LEU A 97 -2.76 -11.69 -23.77
CA LEU A 97 -2.02 -10.45 -23.64
C LEU A 97 -1.44 -10.03 -24.99
N ASP A 98 -1.41 -8.75 -25.24
CA ASP A 98 -0.75 -8.14 -26.40
C ASP A 98 0.78 -8.16 -26.28
N VAL A 99 1.32 -8.13 -25.06
CA VAL A 99 2.75 -8.28 -24.76
C VAL A 99 2.96 -9.38 -23.72
N LYS A 100 3.84 -10.33 -24.05
CA LYS A 100 4.15 -11.45 -23.17
C LYS A 100 4.86 -10.97 -21.90
N PRO A 101 4.45 -11.46 -20.72
CA PRO A 101 5.26 -11.35 -19.50
C PRO A 101 6.66 -11.95 -19.72
N TYR A 102 7.66 -11.38 -19.11
CA TYR A 102 9.03 -11.89 -19.21
C TYR A 102 9.78 -11.72 -17.90
N LEU A 103 10.79 -12.57 -17.68
CA LEU A 103 11.68 -12.47 -16.53
C LEU A 103 12.87 -11.56 -16.87
N LYS A 104 13.18 -10.65 -15.94
CA LYS A 104 14.38 -9.82 -15.96
C LYS A 104 14.87 -9.66 -14.51
N ASN A 105 16.12 -10.00 -14.24
CA ASN A 105 16.72 -9.93 -12.90
C ASN A 105 15.84 -10.57 -11.80
N ASN A 106 15.35 -11.76 -12.06
CA ASN A 106 14.43 -12.50 -11.18
C ASN A 106 13.10 -11.77 -10.88
N ARG A 107 12.70 -10.82 -11.69
CA ARG A 107 11.41 -10.13 -11.62
C ARG A 107 10.57 -10.47 -12.84
N LEU A 108 9.30 -10.79 -12.61
CA LEU A 108 8.35 -10.94 -13.72
C LEU A 108 7.79 -9.58 -14.09
N PHE A 109 8.02 -9.16 -15.32
CA PHE A 109 7.48 -7.94 -15.88
C PHE A 109 6.19 -8.22 -16.65
N VAL A 110 5.18 -7.39 -16.41
CA VAL A 110 3.84 -7.49 -17.01
C VAL A 110 3.33 -6.13 -17.46
N PRO A 111 2.40 -6.06 -18.43
CA PRO A 111 1.76 -4.80 -18.77
C PRO A 111 0.97 -4.26 -17.59
N ILE A 112 1.27 -3.03 -17.11
CA ILE A 112 0.61 -2.45 -15.93
C ILE A 112 -0.90 -2.31 -16.11
N ARG A 113 -1.33 -1.92 -17.33
CA ARG A 113 -2.75 -1.75 -17.64
C ARG A 113 -3.52 -3.04 -17.45
N PHE A 114 -2.99 -4.17 -17.94
CA PHE A 114 -3.62 -5.46 -17.77
C PHE A 114 -3.87 -5.80 -16.30
N ILE A 115 -2.86 -5.63 -15.45
CA ILE A 115 -2.98 -5.93 -14.01
C ILE A 115 -3.98 -4.98 -13.35
N ALA A 116 -3.84 -3.68 -13.55
CA ALA A 116 -4.67 -2.68 -12.90
C ALA A 116 -6.15 -2.80 -13.31
N GLU A 117 -6.44 -2.87 -14.62
CA GLU A 117 -7.82 -3.00 -15.11
C GLU A 117 -8.47 -4.34 -14.69
N THR A 118 -7.68 -5.42 -14.61
CA THR A 118 -8.20 -6.70 -14.12
C THR A 118 -8.66 -6.62 -12.67
N PHE A 119 -8.01 -5.79 -11.83
CA PHE A 119 -8.45 -5.51 -10.46
C PHE A 119 -9.46 -4.35 -10.35
N GLY A 120 -9.98 -3.88 -11.48
CA GLY A 120 -11.02 -2.83 -11.52
C GLY A 120 -10.50 -1.42 -11.25
N CYS A 121 -9.18 -1.20 -11.45
CA CYS A 121 -8.57 0.11 -11.28
C CYS A 121 -8.62 0.91 -12.58
N GLN A 122 -8.62 2.24 -12.47
CA GLN A 122 -8.44 3.15 -13.59
C GLN A 122 -6.96 3.41 -13.83
N VAL A 123 -6.55 3.49 -15.10
CA VAL A 123 -5.14 3.73 -15.48
C VAL A 123 -5.05 4.91 -16.42
N ASN A 124 -4.28 5.93 -16.02
CA ASN A 124 -4.01 7.13 -16.81
C ASN A 124 -2.51 7.27 -17.09
N TYR A 125 -2.17 7.83 -18.25
CA TYR A 125 -0.79 8.07 -18.69
C TYR A 125 -0.63 9.55 -19.01
N GLN A 126 0.27 10.23 -18.31
CA GLN A 126 0.59 11.63 -18.57
C GLN A 126 2.03 11.93 -18.19
N ASN A 127 2.77 12.60 -19.07
CA ASN A 127 4.13 13.11 -18.81
C ASN A 127 5.06 12.06 -18.17
N SER A 128 5.21 10.89 -18.81
CA SER A 128 5.99 9.74 -18.31
C SER A 128 5.55 9.23 -16.93
N THR A 129 4.35 9.58 -16.49
CA THR A 129 3.75 9.07 -15.25
C THR A 129 2.56 8.18 -15.58
N VAL A 130 2.54 7.01 -14.96
CA VAL A 130 1.39 6.12 -14.95
C VAL A 130 0.68 6.29 -13.61
N THR A 131 -0.58 6.70 -13.65
CA THR A 131 -1.43 6.80 -12.44
C THR A 131 -2.43 5.67 -12.45
N VAL A 132 -2.51 4.95 -11.35
CA VAL A 132 -3.47 3.88 -11.10
C VAL A 132 -4.35 4.31 -9.93
N ASP A 133 -5.64 4.44 -10.17
CA ASP A 133 -6.61 4.84 -9.15
C ASP A 133 -7.49 3.67 -8.76
N THR A 134 -7.46 3.31 -7.47
CA THR A 134 -8.29 2.25 -6.90
C THR A 134 -9.58 2.84 -6.31
N ALA A 135 -10.61 2.01 -6.15
CA ALA A 135 -11.84 2.46 -5.52
C ALA A 135 -11.60 2.85 -4.05
N PRO A 136 -12.10 3.98 -3.54
CA PRO A 136 -11.91 4.38 -2.15
C PRO A 136 -12.66 3.48 -1.15
N LEU A 137 -12.19 3.46 0.09
CA LEU A 137 -13.00 3.01 1.23
C LEU A 137 -14.08 4.07 1.51
N VAL A 138 -15.30 3.61 1.72
CA VAL A 138 -16.43 4.45 2.12
C VAL A 138 -16.95 3.97 3.47
N ILE A 139 -17.01 4.86 4.47
CA ILE A 139 -17.58 4.61 5.79
C ILE A 139 -18.70 5.62 6.00
N ASN A 140 -19.92 5.15 6.31
CA ASN A 140 -21.10 6.01 6.51
C ASN A 140 -21.30 7.04 5.38
N ASN A 141 -21.18 6.59 4.12
CA ASN A 141 -21.28 7.42 2.90
C ASN A 141 -20.17 8.48 2.74
N VAL A 142 -19.13 8.45 3.54
CA VAL A 142 -17.98 9.37 3.45
C VAL A 142 -16.75 8.62 2.93
N LYS A 143 -16.08 9.16 1.90
CA LYS A 143 -14.84 8.59 1.37
C LYS A 143 -13.68 8.85 2.33
N VAL A 144 -12.94 7.79 2.63
CA VAL A 144 -11.70 7.89 3.41
C VAL A 144 -10.59 8.45 2.53
N LYS A 145 -9.92 9.48 3.03
CA LYS A 145 -8.73 10.10 2.41
C LYS A 145 -7.43 9.45 2.90
N ALA A 146 -7.36 9.19 4.19
CA ALA A 146 -6.17 8.69 4.85
C ALA A 146 -6.53 8.04 6.19
N VAL A 147 -5.61 7.22 6.73
CA VAL A 147 -5.69 6.79 8.13
C VAL A 147 -4.51 7.40 8.87
N GLN A 148 -4.79 8.18 9.92
CA GLN A 148 -3.77 8.61 10.85
C GLN A 148 -3.55 7.54 11.90
N TYR A 149 -2.30 7.12 12.04
CA TYR A 149 -1.86 6.16 13.05
C TYR A 149 -0.97 6.88 14.05
N GLU A 150 -1.37 6.88 15.32
CA GLU A 150 -0.58 7.43 16.43
C GLU A 150 -0.17 6.29 17.36
N TYR A 151 1.10 6.30 17.75
CA TYR A 151 1.61 5.49 18.86
C TYR A 151 2.53 6.35 19.73
N ARG A 152 2.64 5.99 21.01
CA ARG A 152 3.47 6.71 21.96
C ARG A 152 4.50 5.80 22.58
N MET A 153 5.64 6.39 22.89
CA MET A 153 6.74 5.84 23.68
C MET A 153 6.86 6.68 24.96
N THR A 154 7.70 6.23 25.90
CA THR A 154 7.89 6.90 27.19
C THR A 154 8.24 8.38 27.04
N MET A 155 8.99 8.76 25.99
CA MET A 155 9.51 10.12 25.78
C MET A 155 8.99 10.75 24.47
N GLY A 156 7.75 10.54 24.13
CA GLY A 156 7.16 11.19 22.96
C GLY A 156 6.19 10.30 22.19
N GLY A 157 5.70 10.81 21.06
CA GLY A 157 4.79 10.12 20.19
C GLY A 157 5.12 10.30 18.71
N VAL A 158 4.64 9.37 17.91
CA VAL A 158 4.78 9.42 16.47
C VAL A 158 3.39 9.38 15.85
N VAL A 159 3.13 10.32 14.95
CA VAL A 159 1.92 10.33 14.13
C VAL A 159 2.31 10.06 12.70
N GLN A 160 1.71 9.04 12.12
CA GLN A 160 1.92 8.63 10.74
C GLN A 160 0.62 8.71 9.96
N GLN A 161 0.72 8.82 8.65
CA GLN A 161 -0.42 8.81 7.74
C GLN A 161 -0.26 7.64 6.76
N LEU A 162 -1.17 6.69 6.86
CA LEU A 162 -1.32 5.63 5.87
C LEU A 162 -2.14 6.15 4.70
N GLN A 163 -1.62 6.00 3.49
CA GLN A 163 -2.23 6.37 2.23
C GLN A 163 -2.60 5.10 1.43
N GLY A 164 -3.34 5.27 0.34
CA GLY A 164 -3.73 4.18 -0.56
C GLY A 164 -5.02 3.47 -0.13
N ASN A 165 -6.00 3.50 -1.03
CA ASN A 165 -7.35 2.98 -0.76
C ASN A 165 -7.36 1.48 -0.43
N THR A 166 -6.44 0.71 -1.02
CA THR A 166 -6.29 -0.72 -0.75
C THR A 166 -5.86 -0.96 0.70
N TYR A 167 -4.91 -0.18 1.20
CA TYR A 167 -4.45 -0.25 2.59
C TYR A 167 -5.54 0.17 3.57
N HIS A 168 -6.29 1.24 3.24
CA HIS A 168 -7.42 1.68 4.07
C HIS A 168 -8.48 0.58 4.21
N LYS A 169 -8.86 -0.06 3.10
CA LYS A 169 -9.83 -1.17 3.08
C LYS A 169 -9.34 -2.37 3.87
N ALA A 170 -8.08 -2.78 3.66
CA ALA A 170 -7.51 -3.91 4.35
C ALA A 170 -7.47 -3.68 5.86
N LEU A 171 -7.01 -2.52 6.30
CA LEU A 171 -6.93 -2.15 7.71
C LEU A 171 -8.33 -2.07 8.36
N TYR A 172 -9.29 -1.40 7.70
CA TYR A 172 -10.66 -1.32 8.19
C TYR A 172 -11.30 -2.70 8.34
N LYS A 173 -11.12 -3.56 7.33
CA LYS A 173 -11.60 -4.94 7.36
C LYS A 173 -11.01 -5.73 8.53
N MET A 174 -9.69 -5.58 8.78
CA MET A 174 -9.04 -6.24 9.91
C MET A 174 -9.67 -5.81 11.24
N PHE A 175 -9.96 -4.53 11.44
CA PHE A 175 -10.63 -4.06 12.67
C PHE A 175 -12.05 -4.60 12.80
N VAL A 176 -12.85 -4.54 11.74
CA VAL A 176 -14.29 -4.90 11.82
C VAL A 176 -14.49 -6.41 11.94
N GLU A 177 -13.73 -7.20 11.15
CA GLU A 177 -13.95 -8.66 11.09
C GLU A 177 -13.30 -9.45 12.24
N ASN A 178 -12.39 -8.82 13.01
CA ASN A 178 -11.71 -9.48 14.12
C ASN A 178 -12.12 -8.95 15.50
N LYS A 179 -13.21 -8.21 15.58
CA LYS A 179 -13.90 -7.92 16.84
C LYS A 179 -14.49 -9.24 17.39
N GLY A 180 -14.06 -9.62 18.57
CA GLY A 180 -14.61 -10.74 19.30
C GLY A 180 -15.84 -10.33 20.13
N ASN A 181 -15.97 -10.90 21.31
CA ASN A 181 -17.08 -10.58 22.21
C ASN A 181 -17.01 -9.11 22.67
N LEU A 182 -18.20 -8.50 22.80
CA LEU A 182 -18.38 -7.22 23.47
C LEU A 182 -18.01 -7.38 24.94
N VAL A 183 -17.27 -6.41 25.48
CA VAL A 183 -16.86 -6.36 26.89
C VAL A 183 -17.07 -4.96 27.44
N ASP A 184 -17.07 -4.83 28.75
CA ASP A 184 -17.04 -3.53 29.40
C ASP A 184 -15.69 -2.84 29.24
N ALA A 185 -15.68 -1.52 29.37
CA ALA A 185 -14.41 -0.78 29.39
C ALA A 185 -13.56 -1.25 30.58
N PRO A 186 -12.24 -1.46 30.40
CA PRO A 186 -11.37 -1.76 31.53
C PRO A 186 -11.39 -0.61 32.54
N ALA A 187 -11.21 -0.94 33.81
CA ALA A 187 -11.19 0.07 34.87
C ALA A 187 -10.03 1.09 34.70
N ILE A 188 -8.89 0.61 34.22
CA ILE A 188 -7.69 1.42 34.00
C ILE A 188 -7.16 1.16 32.60
N TYR A 189 -7.09 2.23 31.80
CA TYR A 189 -6.51 2.21 30.46
C TYR A 189 -5.97 3.59 30.09
N SER A 190 -4.77 3.61 29.51
CA SER A 190 -4.10 4.87 29.14
C SER A 190 -3.01 4.62 28.07
N TRP A 191 -2.29 5.68 27.67
CA TRP A 191 -1.08 5.54 26.89
C TRP A 191 0.12 5.02 27.72
N GLN A 192 0.09 5.20 29.03
CA GLN A 192 1.14 4.79 29.93
C GLN A 192 0.90 3.39 30.46
N ILE A 193 1.98 2.69 30.74
CA ILE A 193 1.94 1.39 31.42
C ILE A 193 1.69 1.66 32.91
N ASP A 194 0.67 1.04 33.46
CA ASP A 194 0.39 1.05 34.89
C ASP A 194 1.00 -0.20 35.53
N LEU A 195 1.90 0.00 36.45
CA LEU A 195 2.61 -1.09 37.14
C LEU A 195 2.01 -1.46 38.51
N ASP A 196 0.98 -0.72 38.94
CA ASP A 196 0.40 -0.85 40.27
C ASP A 196 -0.92 -1.65 40.30
N HIS A 197 -1.58 -1.76 39.14
CA HIS A 197 -2.93 -2.37 39.08
C HIS A 197 -3.00 -3.52 38.08
N PRO A 198 -3.23 -4.76 38.55
CA PRO A 198 -3.50 -5.91 37.66
C PRO A 198 -4.76 -5.66 36.81
N GLY A 199 -4.74 -6.11 35.55
CA GLY A 199 -5.85 -5.89 34.63
C GLY A 199 -5.89 -4.49 34.00
N SER A 200 -4.85 -3.68 34.21
CA SER A 200 -4.66 -2.41 33.49
C SER A 200 -4.22 -2.64 32.05
N TYR A 201 -4.57 -1.72 31.16
CA TYR A 201 -4.26 -1.78 29.72
C TYR A 201 -3.50 -0.55 29.25
N SER A 202 -2.47 -0.78 28.44
CA SER A 202 -1.76 0.29 27.75
C SER A 202 -2.20 0.38 26.28
N LYS A 203 -2.40 1.62 25.78
CA LYS A 203 -2.75 1.86 24.39
C LYS A 203 -1.54 1.62 23.49
N ASN A 204 -1.66 0.66 22.56
CA ASN A 204 -0.62 0.33 21.59
C ASN A 204 -0.69 1.18 20.32
N GLY A 205 -1.85 1.73 20.03
CA GLY A 205 -2.03 2.54 18.83
C GLY A 205 -3.44 3.05 18.69
N GLN A 206 -3.54 4.19 18.04
CA GLN A 206 -4.78 4.85 17.67
C GLN A 206 -4.84 4.96 16.15
N TYR A 207 -5.93 4.52 15.55
CA TYR A 207 -6.15 4.51 14.11
C TYR A 207 -7.39 5.34 13.78
N ASN A 208 -7.17 6.48 13.15
CA ASN A 208 -8.22 7.45 12.85
C ASN A 208 -8.44 7.56 11.34
N PHE A 209 -9.57 7.10 10.84
CA PHE A 209 -9.97 7.18 9.44
C PHE A 209 -10.49 8.57 9.15
N MET A 210 -9.81 9.30 8.27
CA MET A 210 -10.03 10.71 8.00
C MET A 210 -10.75 10.93 6.68
N SER A 211 -11.68 11.88 6.65
CA SER A 211 -12.31 12.38 5.43
C SER A 211 -11.39 13.31 4.63
N HIS A 212 -11.80 13.69 3.42
CA HIS A 212 -11.12 14.72 2.62
C HIS A 212 -11.17 16.12 3.27
N GLU A 213 -12.08 16.34 4.20
CA GLU A 213 -12.20 17.56 5.02
C GLU A 213 -11.35 17.52 6.29
N ASN A 214 -10.51 16.47 6.44
CA ASN A 214 -9.69 16.21 7.63
C ASN A 214 -10.52 16.01 8.92
N LYS A 215 -11.75 15.49 8.80
CA LYS A 215 -12.59 15.12 9.93
C LYS A 215 -12.44 13.62 10.20
N SER A 216 -12.49 13.24 11.47
CA SER A 216 -12.57 11.83 11.89
C SER A 216 -13.90 11.23 11.46
N ILE A 217 -13.86 10.10 10.75
CA ILE A 217 -15.04 9.33 10.33
C ILE A 217 -15.23 8.13 11.26
N GLN A 218 -14.12 7.48 11.57
CA GLN A 218 -14.07 6.28 12.40
C GLN A 218 -12.73 6.23 13.12
N GLN A 219 -12.75 5.87 14.41
CA GLN A 219 -11.54 5.68 15.18
C GLN A 219 -11.56 4.33 15.89
N PHE A 220 -10.44 3.63 15.83
CA PHE A 220 -10.15 2.43 16.60
C PHE A 220 -8.89 2.63 17.43
N ASP A 221 -8.96 2.28 18.70
CA ASP A 221 -7.84 2.26 19.61
C ASP A 221 -7.54 0.82 20.01
N LEU A 222 -6.27 0.42 19.92
CA LEU A 222 -5.81 -0.90 20.36
C LEU A 222 -5.15 -0.79 21.72
N TYR A 223 -5.49 -1.74 22.60
CA TYR A 223 -4.97 -1.82 23.95
C TYR A 223 -4.41 -3.22 24.22
N HIS A 224 -3.32 -3.27 24.94
CA HIS A 224 -2.68 -4.50 25.36
C HIS A 224 -2.67 -4.59 26.88
N LEU A 225 -2.97 -5.78 27.41
CA LEU A 225 -2.91 -6.07 28.83
C LEU A 225 -1.49 -5.84 29.35
N ASN A 226 -1.36 -5.18 30.49
CA ASN A 226 -0.10 -5.05 31.17
C ASN A 226 0.33 -6.38 31.78
N THR A 227 1.45 -6.91 31.31
CA THR A 227 1.97 -8.23 31.68
C THR A 227 3.00 -8.18 32.82
N ALA A 228 3.07 -7.10 33.60
CA ALA A 228 3.99 -6.98 34.73
C ALA A 228 3.58 -7.80 35.96
N PHE A 229 2.40 -8.46 35.90
CA PHE A 229 1.85 -9.27 37.00
C PHE A 229 1.91 -10.78 36.69
N PRO A 230 1.87 -11.64 37.72
CA PRO A 230 1.87 -13.10 37.52
C PRO A 230 0.70 -13.59 36.66
N ASP A 231 0.93 -14.63 35.84
CA ASP A 231 -0.06 -15.20 34.93
C ASP A 231 -1.32 -15.68 35.65
N GLU A 232 -1.20 -16.15 36.90
CA GLU A 232 -2.34 -16.58 37.71
C GLU A 232 -3.36 -15.48 37.98
N ILE A 233 -2.88 -14.23 38.04
CA ILE A 233 -3.72 -13.05 38.23
C ILE A 233 -4.28 -12.58 36.88
N LEU A 234 -3.49 -12.69 35.81
CA LEU A 234 -3.83 -12.14 34.51
C LEU A 234 -4.71 -13.05 33.64
N LYS A 235 -4.82 -14.34 33.97
CA LYS A 235 -5.53 -15.36 33.16
C LYS A 235 -7.00 -15.05 32.83
N GLU A 236 -7.65 -14.19 33.62
CA GLU A 236 -9.05 -13.81 33.41
C GLU A 236 -9.22 -12.57 32.54
N TYR A 237 -8.13 -11.88 32.20
CA TYR A 237 -8.14 -10.68 31.39
C TYR A 237 -7.79 -10.99 29.95
N PRO A 238 -8.55 -10.50 28.95
CA PRO A 238 -8.19 -10.59 27.55
C PRO A 238 -6.85 -9.91 27.27
N VAL A 239 -5.99 -10.55 26.47
CA VAL A 239 -4.65 -10.01 26.18
C VAL A 239 -4.72 -8.73 25.35
N VAL A 240 -5.64 -8.67 24.37
CA VAL A 240 -5.83 -7.49 23.51
C VAL A 240 -7.28 -7.07 23.49
N LEU A 241 -7.49 -5.77 23.62
CA LEU A 241 -8.77 -5.11 23.46
C LEU A 241 -8.75 -4.11 22.32
N ILE A 242 -9.89 -3.98 21.64
CA ILE A 242 -10.13 -2.90 20.70
C ILE A 242 -11.29 -2.03 21.20
N HIS A 243 -11.05 -0.73 21.25
CA HIS A 243 -12.09 0.28 21.49
C HIS A 243 -12.52 0.88 20.16
N ASP A 244 -13.75 0.62 19.75
CA ASP A 244 -14.42 1.39 18.70
C ASP A 244 -14.87 2.72 19.30
N VAL A 245 -14.01 3.73 19.21
CA VAL A 245 -14.23 5.03 19.83
C VAL A 245 -15.46 5.72 19.28
N THR A 246 -15.70 5.59 17.96
CA THR A 246 -16.84 6.19 17.28
C THR A 246 -18.19 5.62 17.79
N ALA A 247 -18.23 4.33 18.06
CA ALA A 247 -19.40 3.65 18.60
C ALA A 247 -19.41 3.61 20.15
N ASN A 248 -18.31 4.00 20.78
CA ASN A 248 -18.04 3.86 22.22
C ASN A 248 -18.28 2.43 22.72
N LYS A 249 -17.63 1.44 22.06
CA LYS A 249 -17.79 0.01 22.38
C LYS A 249 -16.44 -0.67 22.45
N TRP A 250 -16.29 -1.57 23.43
CA TRP A 250 -15.09 -2.36 23.64
C TRP A 250 -15.30 -3.81 23.24
N TYR A 251 -14.27 -4.40 22.63
CA TYR A 251 -14.33 -5.80 22.20
C TYR A 251 -12.99 -6.48 22.50
N ILE A 252 -13.06 -7.79 22.75
CA ILE A 252 -11.85 -8.62 22.68
C ILE A 252 -11.33 -8.57 21.25
N PHE A 253 -10.00 -8.50 21.10
CA PHE A 253 -9.37 -8.48 19.78
C PHE A 253 -8.38 -9.63 19.63
N SER A 254 -8.22 -10.13 18.41
CA SER A 254 -7.37 -11.27 18.12
C SER A 254 -5.89 -10.87 18.03
N ASP A 255 -5.00 -11.57 18.75
CA ASP A 255 -3.54 -11.41 18.61
C ASP A 255 -3.07 -11.61 17.17
N LYS A 256 -3.65 -12.60 16.49
CA LYS A 256 -3.35 -12.85 15.07
C LYS A 256 -3.72 -11.66 14.19
N ALA A 257 -4.83 -11.01 14.47
CA ALA A 257 -5.22 -9.80 13.75
C ALA A 257 -4.27 -8.64 14.04
N LEU A 258 -3.82 -8.48 15.27
CA LEU A 258 -2.82 -7.49 15.64
C LEU A 258 -1.52 -7.69 14.86
N GLU A 259 -1.02 -8.93 14.76
CA GLU A 259 0.17 -9.24 13.95
C GLU A 259 -0.06 -8.97 12.46
N SER A 260 -1.24 -9.26 11.93
CA SER A 260 -1.60 -8.95 10.54
C SER A 260 -1.62 -7.44 10.27
N ILE A 261 -2.08 -6.63 11.24
CA ILE A 261 -2.04 -5.17 11.16
C ILE A 261 -0.59 -4.68 11.13
N LYS A 262 0.29 -5.21 12.00
CA LYS A 262 1.72 -4.86 11.99
C LYS A 262 2.37 -5.18 10.65
N GLN A 263 2.09 -6.35 10.08
CA GLN A 263 2.60 -6.75 8.76
C GLN A 263 2.09 -5.82 7.65
N LEU A 264 0.80 -5.44 7.67
CA LEU A 264 0.22 -4.49 6.72
C LEU A 264 0.92 -3.13 6.80
N MET A 265 1.13 -2.60 8.01
CA MET A 265 1.81 -1.32 8.22
C MET A 265 3.27 -1.35 7.75
N ASN A 266 4.00 -2.44 8.03
CA ASN A 266 5.37 -2.63 7.54
C ASN A 266 5.41 -2.68 6.00
N THR A 267 4.49 -3.39 5.38
CA THR A 267 4.38 -3.45 3.92
C THR A 267 4.09 -2.06 3.33
N ALA A 268 3.17 -1.32 3.93
CA ALA A 268 2.85 0.04 3.52
C ALA A 268 4.07 0.98 3.65
N THR A 269 4.86 0.83 4.72
CA THR A 269 6.11 1.58 4.93
C THR A 269 7.11 1.30 3.80
N ASN A 270 7.39 0.03 3.53
CA ASN A 270 8.36 -0.40 2.52
C ASN A 270 7.97 0.04 1.11
N ASN A 271 6.67 0.13 0.84
CA ASN A 271 6.12 0.53 -0.46
C ASN A 271 5.87 2.05 -0.60
N GLY A 272 6.17 2.85 0.44
CA GLY A 272 6.04 4.30 0.41
C GLY A 272 4.64 4.84 0.72
N PHE A 273 3.72 4.01 1.24
CA PHE A 273 2.35 4.40 1.58
C PHE A 273 2.18 4.91 3.01
N LEU A 274 3.22 4.84 3.85
CA LEU A 274 3.21 5.38 5.20
C LEU A 274 4.14 6.59 5.30
N LYS A 275 3.59 7.74 5.70
CA LYS A 275 4.31 9.00 5.84
C LYS A 275 4.28 9.47 7.30
N ILE A 276 5.44 9.84 7.84
CA ILE A 276 5.52 10.47 9.16
C ILE A 276 4.99 11.91 9.06
N LEU A 277 4.01 12.24 9.89
CA LEU A 277 3.47 13.60 10.03
C LEU A 277 4.13 14.34 11.18
N SER A 278 4.38 13.67 12.30
CA SER A 278 5.01 14.21 13.49
C SER A 278 5.81 13.11 14.20
N ASN A 279 6.96 13.48 14.71
CA ASN A 279 7.77 12.64 15.57
C ASN A 279 8.35 13.52 16.68
N THR A 280 7.96 13.25 17.93
CA THR A 280 8.42 13.96 19.13
C THR A 280 9.22 13.04 20.05
N VAL A 281 9.61 11.85 19.57
CA VAL A 281 10.48 10.93 20.32
C VAL A 281 11.89 11.50 20.31
N LEU A 282 12.44 11.71 21.52
CA LEU A 282 13.78 12.26 21.78
C LEU A 282 14.84 11.15 21.74
#